data_7dabb0752d83d585a6603aae77f944a3
#
_entry.id   7dabb0752d83d585a6603aae77f944a3
#
_cell.length_a   1.000
_cell.length_b   1.000
_cell.length_c   1.000
_cell.angle_alpha   90.00
_cell.angle_beta   90.00
_cell.angle_gamma   90.00
#
_symmetry.space_group_name_H-M   'P 1'
#
loop_
_entity.id
_entity.type
_entity.pdbx_description
1 polymer ?
#
loop_
_entity_poly.entity_id
_entity_poly.type
_entity_poly.pdbx_seq_one_letter_code
_entity_poly.pdbx_strand_id
1 'polypeptide(L)'
;NYSQSLELKETSFNEISDKIVLVDAINHALSEEMENNDKMIIFGEDVADPKGGVFTATKGLSTKFGKERVFNSPLAEASIIGTAIGMACTNWKPVVEIQFADYIWPAFMQIRNELATMRYRSNNMWNCPVVIRVPVGGYIHGGLCHSQSIDGYFMHLPGIRIAYPSN
;
A
#
# COMPACT_ATOMS: atom_id res chain seq x y z
N ASN A 1 15.59 14.59 -19.22
CA ASN A 1 16.22 15.06 -17.98
C ASN A 1 15.60 14.36 -16.79
N TYR A 2 16.24 13.26 -16.36
CA TYR A 2 15.83 12.44 -15.20
C TYR A 2 16.30 13.02 -13.85
N SER A 3 16.76 14.25 -13.80
CA SER A 3 17.34 14.87 -12.62
C SER A 3 16.43 15.90 -11.94
N GLN A 4 15.14 15.62 -11.82
CA GLN A 4 14.41 16.25 -10.73
C GLN A 4 14.71 15.43 -9.47
N SER A 5 15.77 15.84 -8.77
CA SER A 5 15.94 15.49 -7.37
C SER A 5 14.61 15.83 -6.66
N LEU A 6 13.92 14.81 -6.20
CA LEU A 6 12.85 15.00 -5.23
C LEU A 6 13.54 15.56 -3.98
N GLU A 7 13.48 16.87 -3.81
CA GLU A 7 13.71 17.46 -2.50
C GLU A 7 12.64 16.86 -1.58
N LEU A 8 13.04 15.88 -0.82
CA LEU A 8 12.28 15.47 0.34
C LEU A 8 12.30 16.70 1.26
N LYS A 9 11.20 17.43 1.31
CA LYS A 9 10.99 18.42 2.36
C LYS A 9 11.10 17.64 3.66
N GLU A 10 12.11 17.95 4.46
CA GLU A 10 12.11 17.53 5.86
C GLU A 10 10.85 18.13 6.47
N THR A 11 9.85 17.30 6.65
CA THR A 11 8.74 17.64 7.52
C THR A 11 9.30 17.64 8.92
N SER A 12 9.30 18.79 9.58
CA SER A 12 9.55 18.87 11.01
C SER A 12 8.48 18.04 11.69
N PHE A 13 8.85 16.87 12.15
CA PHE A 13 7.98 16.06 13.00
C PHE A 13 7.87 16.80 14.33
N ASN A 14 6.68 17.31 14.64
CA ASN A 14 6.37 17.67 15.99
C ASN A 14 6.50 16.40 16.83
N GLU A 15 7.28 16.44 17.90
CA GLU A 15 7.35 15.34 18.85
C GLU A 15 5.92 14.99 19.27
N ILE A 16 5.44 13.83 18.84
CA ILE A 16 4.16 13.29 19.30
C ILE A 16 4.39 12.90 20.75
N SER A 17 3.74 13.61 21.66
CA SER A 17 3.90 13.41 23.12
C SER A 17 3.41 12.03 23.58
N ASP A 18 2.53 11.39 22.81
CA ASP A 18 1.93 10.11 23.14
C ASP A 18 2.54 8.98 22.31
N LYS A 19 3.04 7.96 22.98
CA LYS A 19 3.54 6.75 22.33
C LYS A 19 2.36 6.00 21.68
N ILE A 20 2.40 5.85 20.37
CA ILE A 20 1.46 5.03 19.63
C ILE A 20 2.18 3.82 19.04
N VAL A 21 1.46 2.74 18.82
CA VAL A 21 2.00 1.58 18.11
C VAL A 21 1.94 1.80 16.59
N LEU A 22 2.84 1.15 15.85
CA LEU A 22 2.96 1.33 14.40
C LEU A 22 1.63 1.11 13.66
N VAL A 23 0.84 0.14 14.08
CA VAL A 23 -0.46 -0.15 13.43
C VAL A 23 -1.46 0.98 13.58
N ASP A 24 -1.47 1.65 14.73
CA ASP A 24 -2.34 2.82 14.96
C ASP A 24 -1.84 4.02 14.15
N ALA A 25 -0.52 4.22 14.04
CA ALA A 25 0.05 5.24 13.18
C ALA A 25 -0.35 5.04 11.71
N ILE A 26 -0.33 3.81 11.22
CA ILE A 26 -0.81 3.47 9.87
C ILE A 26 -2.30 3.79 9.72
N ASN A 27 -3.13 3.39 10.68
CA ASN A 27 -4.57 3.66 10.64
C ASN A 27 -4.87 5.17 10.64
N HIS A 28 -4.20 5.94 11.50
CA HIS A 28 -4.34 7.40 11.56
C HIS A 28 -3.92 8.05 10.23
N ALA A 29 -2.76 7.70 9.68
CA ALA A 29 -2.30 8.23 8.41
C ALA A 29 -3.27 7.93 7.26
N LEU A 30 -3.81 6.70 7.18
CA LEU A 30 -4.82 6.34 6.19
C LEU A 30 -6.10 7.15 6.36
N SER A 31 -6.54 7.36 7.61
CA SER A 31 -7.73 8.16 7.92
C SER A 31 -7.56 9.62 7.51
N GLU A 32 -6.44 10.23 7.87
CA GLU A 32 -6.12 11.62 7.55
C GLU A 32 -6.03 11.85 6.04
N GLU A 33 -5.33 10.96 5.32
CA GLU A 33 -5.21 11.06 3.87
C GLU A 33 -6.57 10.86 3.17
N MET A 34 -7.43 9.98 3.65
CA MET A 34 -8.77 9.79 3.12
C MET A 34 -9.69 10.99 3.37
N GLU A 35 -9.51 11.72 4.47
CA GLU A 35 -10.23 12.97 4.74
C GLU A 35 -9.82 14.08 3.76
N ASN A 36 -8.55 14.12 3.40
CA ASN A 36 -7.98 15.14 2.53
C ASN A 36 -8.07 14.81 1.03
N ASN A 37 -8.42 13.58 0.66
CA ASN A 37 -8.42 13.15 -0.72
C ASN A 37 -9.59 12.20 -1.04
N ASP A 38 -10.62 12.73 -1.66
CA ASP A 38 -11.82 11.98 -2.05
C ASP A 38 -11.56 10.88 -3.09
N LYS A 39 -10.42 10.92 -3.77
CA LYS A 39 -10.01 9.89 -4.74
C LYS A 39 -9.18 8.77 -4.12
N MET A 40 -8.89 8.83 -2.85
CA MET A 40 -8.20 7.75 -2.16
C MET A 40 -9.17 6.60 -1.89
N ILE A 41 -8.75 5.40 -2.27
CA ILE A 41 -9.50 4.15 -2.11
C ILE A 41 -8.59 3.13 -1.41
N ILE A 42 -9.14 2.37 -0.49
CA ILE A 42 -8.44 1.28 0.19
C ILE A 42 -9.15 -0.02 -0.13
N PHE A 43 -8.43 -1.01 -0.67
CA PHE A 43 -8.99 -2.33 -0.86
C PHE A 43 -7.95 -3.44 -0.76
N GLY A 44 -8.42 -4.65 -0.57
CA GLY A 44 -7.63 -5.85 -0.36
C GLY A 44 -8.47 -6.91 0.32
N GLU A 45 -7.84 -7.99 0.73
CA GLU A 45 -8.53 -9.06 1.42
C GLU A 45 -8.80 -8.66 2.87
N ASP A 46 -10.06 -8.75 3.30
CA ASP A 46 -10.48 -8.50 4.69
C ASP A 46 -10.18 -7.09 5.26
N VAL A 47 -9.96 -6.09 4.41
CA VAL A 47 -9.63 -4.72 4.85
C VAL A 47 -10.85 -3.96 5.43
N ALA A 48 -12.06 -4.32 5.02
CA ALA A 48 -13.28 -3.70 5.55
C ALA A 48 -13.68 -4.24 6.92
N ASP A 49 -14.45 -3.45 7.65
CA ASP A 49 -15.02 -3.88 8.93
C ASP A 49 -15.97 -5.08 8.77
N PRO A 50 -16.05 -5.97 9.77
CA PRO A 50 -15.48 -5.85 11.12
C PRO A 50 -14.02 -6.30 11.26
N LYS A 51 -13.40 -6.88 10.21
CA LYS A 51 -12.04 -7.43 10.30
C LYS A 51 -10.97 -6.32 10.35
N GLY A 52 -11.04 -5.34 9.43
CA GLY A 52 -10.18 -4.16 9.48
C GLY A 52 -8.73 -4.41 9.07
N GLY A 53 -8.49 -5.33 8.14
CA GLY A 53 -7.17 -5.67 7.62
C GLY A 53 -6.28 -6.46 8.58
N VAL A 54 -5.08 -6.77 8.13
CA VAL A 54 -4.09 -7.47 8.96
C VAL A 54 -3.67 -6.56 10.12
N PHE A 55 -3.64 -7.15 11.31
CA PHE A 55 -3.38 -6.44 12.58
C PHE A 55 -4.31 -5.26 12.83
N THR A 56 -5.51 -5.25 12.26
CA THR A 56 -6.51 -4.18 12.39
C THR A 56 -6.09 -2.81 11.86
N ALA A 57 -5.13 -2.76 10.94
CA ALA A 57 -4.57 -1.51 10.43
C ALA A 57 -5.59 -0.64 9.66
N THR A 58 -6.69 -1.21 9.16
CA THR A 58 -7.76 -0.48 8.46
C THR A 58 -9.09 -0.48 9.21
N LYS A 59 -9.08 -0.92 10.48
CA LYS A 59 -10.27 -0.98 11.32
C LYS A 59 -10.97 0.37 11.43
N GLY A 60 -12.29 0.38 11.28
CA GLY A 60 -13.13 1.58 11.37
C GLY A 60 -13.18 2.40 10.08
N LEU A 61 -12.25 2.21 9.14
CA LEU A 61 -12.19 3.04 7.94
C LEU A 61 -13.38 2.80 7.01
N SER A 62 -13.84 1.57 6.82
CA SER A 62 -15.02 1.31 5.98
C SER A 62 -16.31 1.82 6.61
N THR A 63 -16.39 1.84 7.93
CA THR A 63 -17.50 2.43 8.67
C THR A 63 -17.51 3.95 8.53
N LYS A 64 -16.32 4.58 8.57
CA LYS A 64 -16.14 6.04 8.48
C LYS A 64 -16.32 6.58 7.06
N PHE A 65 -15.72 5.93 6.06
CA PHE A 65 -15.63 6.46 4.69
C PHE A 65 -16.55 5.78 3.68
N GLY A 66 -17.28 4.74 4.09
CA GLY A 66 -18.18 3.99 3.22
C GLY A 66 -17.50 2.84 2.48
N LYS A 67 -18.35 1.88 2.07
CA LYS A 67 -17.89 0.66 1.37
C LYS A 67 -17.46 0.92 -0.08
N GLU A 68 -17.78 2.06 -0.63
CA GLU A 68 -17.33 2.50 -1.95
C GLU A 68 -15.86 2.91 -1.94
N ARG A 69 -15.35 3.32 -0.77
CA ARG A 69 -13.97 3.78 -0.62
C ARG A 69 -13.08 2.80 0.14
N VAL A 70 -13.66 1.94 0.99
CA VAL A 70 -12.92 0.90 1.73
C VAL A 70 -13.69 -0.42 1.62
N PHE A 71 -13.17 -1.36 0.83
CA PHE A 71 -13.90 -2.58 0.51
C PHE A 71 -13.00 -3.81 0.39
N ASN A 72 -13.59 -4.98 0.58
CA ASN A 72 -12.90 -6.24 0.40
C ASN A 72 -12.84 -6.63 -1.07
N SER A 73 -11.69 -7.14 -1.49
CA SER A 73 -11.52 -7.84 -2.76
C SER A 73 -11.69 -9.35 -2.59
N PRO A 74 -11.95 -10.08 -3.68
CA PRO A 74 -11.71 -11.51 -3.70
C PRO A 74 -10.24 -11.85 -3.41
N LEU A 75 -9.97 -13.10 -3.04
CA LEU A 75 -8.63 -13.64 -2.81
C LEU A 75 -7.93 -13.87 -4.16
N ALA A 76 -7.36 -12.78 -4.71
CA ALA A 76 -6.73 -12.75 -6.02
C ALA A 76 -5.72 -11.60 -6.12
N GLU A 77 -4.52 -11.79 -5.60
CA GLU A 77 -3.51 -10.74 -5.44
C GLU A 77 -3.10 -10.09 -6.78
N ALA A 78 -3.03 -10.89 -7.86
CA ALA A 78 -2.79 -10.35 -9.20
C ALA A 78 -3.89 -9.37 -9.64
N SER A 79 -5.15 -9.66 -9.32
CA SER A 79 -6.29 -8.78 -9.61
C SER A 79 -6.29 -7.54 -8.73
N ILE A 80 -5.92 -7.65 -7.47
CA ILE A 80 -5.80 -6.51 -6.55
C ILE A 80 -4.82 -5.49 -7.15
N ILE A 81 -3.63 -5.92 -7.51
CA ILE A 81 -2.61 -5.03 -8.07
C ILE A 81 -3.00 -4.54 -9.47
N GLY A 82 -3.51 -5.40 -10.33
CA GLY A 82 -3.95 -5.02 -11.68
C GLY A 82 -5.07 -3.97 -11.66
N THR A 83 -6.05 -4.13 -10.78
CA THR A 83 -7.13 -3.17 -10.58
C THR A 83 -6.59 -1.83 -10.05
N ALA A 84 -5.67 -1.88 -9.06
CA ALA A 84 -5.04 -0.67 -8.53
C ALA A 84 -4.30 0.12 -9.61
N ILE A 85 -3.59 -0.55 -10.51
CA ILE A 85 -2.90 0.09 -11.64
C ILE A 85 -3.91 0.81 -12.53
N GLY A 86 -5.00 0.15 -12.93
CA GLY A 86 -6.05 0.75 -13.76
C GLY A 86 -6.70 1.96 -13.08
N MET A 87 -7.01 1.86 -11.79
CA MET A 87 -7.54 2.97 -11.00
C MET A 87 -6.54 4.15 -10.95
N ALA A 88 -5.27 3.87 -10.71
CA ALA A 88 -4.25 4.90 -10.64
C ALA A 88 -4.07 5.63 -11.96
N CYS A 89 -4.11 4.93 -13.09
CA CYS A 89 -4.08 5.53 -14.43
C CYS A 89 -5.29 6.42 -14.71
N THR A 90 -6.42 6.21 -14.04
CA THR A 90 -7.64 7.02 -14.14
C THR A 90 -7.77 8.07 -13.03
N ASN A 91 -6.65 8.42 -12.41
CA ASN A 91 -6.53 9.49 -11.42
C ASN A 91 -7.15 9.17 -10.04
N TRP A 92 -7.30 7.89 -9.71
CA TRP A 92 -7.54 7.46 -8.34
C TRP A 92 -6.22 7.29 -7.58
N LYS A 93 -6.32 7.20 -6.26
CA LYS A 93 -5.18 6.99 -5.34
C LYS A 93 -5.39 5.69 -4.55
N PRO A 94 -5.18 4.54 -5.18
CA PRO A 94 -5.40 3.27 -4.51
C PRO A 94 -4.29 2.95 -3.51
N VAL A 95 -4.72 2.57 -2.32
CA VAL A 95 -3.90 1.90 -1.31
C VAL A 95 -4.43 0.47 -1.20
N VAL A 96 -3.61 -0.49 -1.52
CA VAL A 96 -4.01 -1.89 -1.51
C VAL A 96 -3.24 -2.68 -0.49
N GLU A 97 -3.90 -3.64 0.14
CA GLU A 97 -3.28 -4.56 1.08
C GLU A 97 -3.15 -5.94 0.49
N ILE A 98 -1.94 -6.48 0.57
CA ILE A 98 -1.67 -7.92 0.47
C ILE A 98 -1.43 -8.40 1.90
N GLN A 99 -2.17 -9.40 2.34
CA GLN A 99 -2.25 -9.78 3.76
C GLN A 99 -0.89 -10.12 4.40
N PHE A 100 -0.03 -10.84 3.65
CA PHE A 100 1.32 -11.17 4.07
C PHE A 100 2.26 -11.21 2.87
N ALA A 101 3.52 -10.95 3.11
CA ALA A 101 4.57 -10.98 2.10
C ALA A 101 4.62 -12.30 1.31
N ASP A 102 4.33 -13.40 1.98
CA ASP A 102 4.29 -14.74 1.40
C ASP A 102 3.27 -14.89 0.27
N TYR A 103 2.22 -14.06 0.25
CA TYR A 103 1.13 -14.14 -0.71
C TYR A 103 1.27 -13.20 -1.91
N ILE A 104 2.30 -12.36 -1.95
CA ILE A 104 2.45 -11.36 -3.02
C ILE A 104 2.84 -11.96 -4.37
N TRP A 105 3.32 -13.18 -4.41
CA TRP A 105 3.92 -13.78 -5.60
C TRP A 105 3.01 -13.84 -6.82
N PRO A 106 1.70 -14.15 -6.72
CA PRO A 106 0.79 -14.07 -7.85
C PRO A 106 0.69 -12.67 -8.46
N ALA A 107 0.93 -11.63 -7.66
CA ALA A 107 0.91 -10.23 -8.09
C ALA A 107 2.27 -9.71 -8.58
N PHE A 108 3.35 -10.46 -8.42
CA PHE A 108 4.70 -10.00 -8.72
C PHE A 108 4.85 -9.51 -10.16
N MET A 109 4.27 -10.22 -11.13
CA MET A 109 4.33 -9.82 -12.53
C MET A 109 3.58 -8.52 -12.79
N GLN A 110 2.45 -8.28 -12.11
CA GLN A 110 1.73 -7.01 -12.21
C GLN A 110 2.57 -5.85 -11.67
N ILE A 111 3.27 -6.07 -10.55
CA ILE A 111 4.15 -5.05 -9.96
C ILE A 111 5.35 -4.79 -10.88
N ARG A 112 6.04 -5.86 -11.33
CA ARG A 112 7.25 -5.75 -12.13
C ARG A 112 6.98 -5.22 -13.54
N ASN A 113 6.04 -5.84 -14.25
CA ASN A 113 5.86 -5.55 -15.67
C ASN A 113 4.99 -4.33 -15.91
N GLU A 114 3.98 -4.11 -15.06
CA GLU A 114 2.99 -3.07 -15.28
C GLU A 114 3.25 -1.85 -14.38
N LEU A 115 3.18 -2.01 -13.06
CA LEU A 115 3.29 -0.89 -12.13
C LEU A 115 4.63 -0.18 -12.24
N ALA A 116 5.74 -0.92 -12.13
CA ALA A 116 7.10 -0.36 -12.12
C ALA A 116 7.44 0.35 -13.44
N THR A 117 6.89 -0.09 -14.56
CA THR A 117 7.24 0.40 -15.89
C THR A 117 6.23 1.37 -16.49
N MET A 118 5.07 1.54 -15.86
CA MET A 118 3.94 2.32 -16.44
C MET A 118 4.36 3.72 -16.90
N ARG A 119 5.03 4.46 -16.05
CA ARG A 119 5.48 5.82 -16.36
C ARG A 119 6.47 5.84 -17.53
N TYR A 120 7.41 4.90 -17.56
CA TYR A 120 8.40 4.79 -18.64
C TYR A 120 7.74 4.40 -19.96
N ARG A 121 6.92 3.33 -19.98
CA ARG A 121 6.25 2.83 -21.19
C ARG A 121 5.27 3.83 -21.78
N SER A 122 4.65 4.63 -20.95
CA SER A 122 3.71 5.68 -21.40
C SER A 122 4.40 6.99 -21.79
N ASN A 123 5.73 7.05 -21.82
CA ASN A 123 6.49 8.28 -22.07
C ASN A 123 6.07 9.42 -21.12
N ASN A 124 5.92 9.13 -19.83
CA ASN A 124 5.46 10.03 -18.77
C ASN A 124 4.00 10.51 -18.91
N MET A 125 3.20 9.93 -19.79
CA MET A 125 1.79 10.32 -19.91
C MET A 125 0.97 9.86 -18.71
N TRP A 126 1.31 8.72 -18.11
CA TRP A 126 0.59 8.19 -16.97
C TRP A 126 1.46 8.12 -15.72
N ASN A 127 0.99 8.74 -14.67
CA ASN A 127 1.44 8.47 -13.32
C ASN A 127 0.65 7.28 -12.79
N CYS A 128 1.29 6.47 -11.96
CA CYS A 128 0.65 5.31 -11.37
C CYS A 128 0.90 5.29 -9.85
N PRO A 129 0.25 6.20 -9.10
CA PRO A 129 0.48 6.37 -7.67
C PRO A 129 -0.27 5.32 -6.86
N VAL A 130 0.23 4.10 -6.88
CA VAL A 130 -0.27 2.98 -6.09
C VAL A 130 0.57 2.82 -4.84
N VAL A 131 -0.07 2.65 -3.70
CA VAL A 131 0.58 2.20 -2.46
C VAL A 131 0.19 0.75 -2.22
N ILE A 132 1.18 -0.11 -2.08
CA ILE A 132 0.98 -1.52 -1.72
C ILE A 132 1.47 -1.70 -0.29
N ARG A 133 0.56 -2.00 0.61
CA ARG A 133 0.85 -2.31 1.99
C ARG A 133 0.96 -3.82 2.19
N VAL A 134 2.09 -4.26 2.74
CA VAL A 134 2.36 -5.69 2.93
C VAL A 134 3.03 -5.91 4.28
N PRO A 135 2.40 -6.61 5.21
CA PRO A 135 3.06 -7.07 6.43
C PRO A 135 4.18 -8.05 6.13
N VAL A 136 5.33 -7.87 6.79
CA VAL A 136 6.55 -8.67 6.61
C VAL A 136 7.15 -9.04 7.97
N GLY A 137 8.03 -10.01 7.97
CA GLY A 137 8.87 -10.35 9.12
C GLY A 137 8.31 -11.43 10.04
N GLY A 138 9.19 -11.97 10.85
CA GLY A 138 8.94 -13.17 11.65
C GLY A 138 8.32 -12.94 13.03
N TYR A 139 7.98 -11.71 13.41
CA TYR A 139 7.56 -11.35 14.76
C TYR A 139 6.34 -12.16 15.25
N ILE A 140 5.38 -12.43 14.37
CA ILE A 140 4.15 -13.16 14.74
C ILE A 140 4.34 -14.67 14.87
N HIS A 141 5.52 -15.18 14.56
CA HIS A 141 5.80 -16.63 14.55
C HIS A 141 4.85 -17.45 13.66
N GLY A 142 4.46 -16.88 12.51
CA GLY A 142 3.49 -17.49 11.57
C GLY A 142 4.05 -18.61 10.70
N GLY A 143 5.26 -19.06 10.99
CA GLY A 143 5.94 -20.12 10.25
C GLY A 143 6.29 -19.69 8.81
N LEU A 144 6.32 -20.66 7.91
CA LEU A 144 6.80 -20.43 6.54
C LEU A 144 5.83 -19.65 5.62
N CYS A 145 4.58 -19.48 6.04
CA CYS A 145 3.55 -18.85 5.22
C CYS A 145 3.13 -17.43 5.68
N HIS A 146 3.67 -16.92 6.79
CA HIS A 146 3.26 -15.63 7.37
C HIS A 146 4.42 -14.85 7.99
N SER A 147 5.66 -15.19 7.68
CA SER A 147 6.82 -14.63 8.38
C SER A 147 7.98 -14.26 7.46
N GLN A 148 7.75 -14.18 6.16
CA GLN A 148 8.80 -13.85 5.19
C GLN A 148 9.09 -12.35 5.16
N SER A 149 10.34 -12.03 4.78
CA SER A 149 10.75 -10.68 4.38
C SER A 149 11.16 -10.74 2.91
N ILE A 150 10.58 -9.88 2.10
CA ILE A 150 10.65 -9.97 0.63
C ILE A 150 11.16 -8.70 -0.04
N ASP A 151 11.49 -7.69 0.73
CA ASP A 151 11.95 -6.38 0.25
C ASP A 151 13.11 -6.50 -0.75
N GLY A 152 14.04 -7.43 -0.53
CA GLY A 152 15.16 -7.68 -1.42
C GLY A 152 14.77 -8.03 -2.87
N TYR A 153 13.64 -8.70 -3.09
CA TYR A 153 13.17 -9.01 -4.44
C TYR A 153 12.69 -7.77 -5.20
N PHE A 154 12.13 -6.81 -4.48
CA PHE A 154 11.61 -5.57 -5.07
C PHE A 154 12.68 -4.49 -5.26
N MET A 155 13.80 -4.58 -4.57
CA MET A 155 14.94 -3.66 -4.73
C MET A 155 15.51 -3.65 -6.15
N HIS A 156 15.33 -4.71 -6.89
CA HIS A 156 15.77 -4.84 -8.29
C HIS A 156 14.75 -4.32 -9.31
N LEU A 157 13.64 -3.72 -8.87
CA LEU A 157 12.60 -3.20 -9.76
C LEU A 157 12.71 -1.67 -9.89
N PRO A 158 13.32 -1.14 -10.98
CA PRO A 158 13.32 0.29 -11.23
C PRO A 158 11.90 0.85 -11.31
N GLY A 159 11.65 1.99 -10.68
CA GLY A 159 10.33 2.63 -10.67
C GLY A 159 9.49 2.33 -9.42
N ILE A 160 9.92 1.39 -8.58
CA ILE A 160 9.29 1.10 -7.28
C ILE A 160 10.10 1.75 -6.17
N ARG A 161 9.41 2.31 -5.20
CA ARG A 161 9.99 2.78 -3.92
C ARG A 161 9.59 1.83 -2.83
N ILE A 162 10.54 1.47 -1.98
CA ILE A 162 10.29 0.58 -0.83
C ILE A 162 10.49 1.41 0.43
N ALA A 163 9.46 1.41 1.28
CA ALA A 163 9.55 1.94 2.63
C ALA A 163 9.40 0.77 3.62
N TYR A 164 10.31 0.68 4.55
CA TYR A 164 10.32 -0.35 5.59
C TYR A 164 10.39 0.34 6.96
N PRO A 165 9.26 0.90 7.43
CA PRO A 165 9.25 1.70 8.65
C PRO A 165 9.51 0.81 9.88
N SER A 166 10.28 1.31 10.80
CA SER A 166 10.64 0.65 12.07
C SER A 166 10.30 1.46 13.31
N ASN A 167 9.98 2.73 13.16
CA ASN A 167 9.66 3.70 14.21
C ASN A 167 8.80 4.84 13.66
#